data_d27a311cd88d7ba3b026b9c13ded1735
#
_entry.id   d27a311cd88d7ba3b026b9c13ded1735
#
_cell.length_a   1.000
_cell.length_b   1.000
_cell.length_c   1.000
_cell.angle_alpha   90.00
_cell.angle_beta   90.00
_cell.angle_gamma   90.00
#
_symmetry.space_group_name_H-M   'P 1'
#
loop_
_entity.id
_entity.type
_entity.pdbx_description
1 polymer ?
#
loop_
_entity_poly.entity_id
_entity_poly.type
_entity_poly.pdbx_seq_one_letter_code
_entity_poly.pdbx_strand_id
1 'polypeptide(L)'
;LLPSYPSVVTELPAPLRERKKQRTRQALIDSALELFTARGFADVTLDELCDGVDVSKRTFFRNFVSKEDVAMAPLQDMWLAVLAELETAENPGRTLLTLLEECLVAALDRIGDEEWARRARQSHRLAQNTPSMDAHNREFCERTTRALLEIAHRRFDVGALDDPRPRLAADMLVSAFHYAIEGWGAGTARPDSADLAARVRTAVAALPGSLTLTAIPR
;
A
#
# COMPACT_ATOMS: atom_id res chain seq x y z
N LEU A 1 -12.74 46.37 12.50
CA LEU A 1 -12.02 45.08 12.53
C LEU A 1 -13.00 44.02 13.00
N LEU A 2 -13.52 43.22 12.07
CA LEU A 2 -14.33 42.04 12.36
C LEU A 2 -13.39 40.79 12.44
N PRO A 3 -13.58 39.90 13.41
CA PRO A 3 -12.74 38.70 13.49
C PRO A 3 -13.08 37.73 12.35
N SER A 4 -12.04 37.31 11.63
CA SER A 4 -12.09 36.27 10.60
C SER A 4 -12.31 34.91 11.28
N TYR A 5 -13.47 34.29 11.06
CA TYR A 5 -13.73 32.91 11.45
C TYR A 5 -13.01 31.96 10.49
N PRO A 6 -12.30 30.94 10.97
CA PRO A 6 -11.76 29.91 10.11
C PRO A 6 -12.92 29.10 9.50
N SER A 7 -12.96 29.04 8.18
CA SER A 7 -13.91 28.17 7.45
C SER A 7 -13.57 26.72 7.74
N VAL A 8 -14.32 26.09 8.62
CA VAL A 8 -14.31 24.63 8.77
C VAL A 8 -14.93 24.06 7.49
N VAL A 9 -14.09 23.57 6.58
CA VAL A 9 -14.55 22.75 5.46
C VAL A 9 -15.02 21.42 6.05
N THR A 10 -16.32 21.33 6.33
CA THR A 10 -16.95 20.09 6.72
C THR A 10 -17.04 19.25 5.46
N GLU A 11 -16.17 18.22 5.32
CA GLU A 11 -16.31 17.21 4.29
C GLU A 11 -17.71 16.60 4.40
N LEU A 12 -18.51 16.74 3.36
CA LEU A 12 -19.84 16.14 3.28
C LEU A 12 -19.66 14.61 3.33
N PRO A 13 -20.40 13.91 4.21
CA PRO A 13 -20.30 12.45 4.30
C PRO A 13 -20.61 11.80 2.94
N ALA A 14 -19.76 10.87 2.51
CA ALA A 14 -19.92 10.16 1.26
C ALA A 14 -21.36 9.62 1.07
N PRO A 15 -21.92 9.59 -0.14
CA PRO A 15 -23.27 9.11 -0.41
C PRO A 15 -23.51 7.73 0.22
N LEU A 16 -24.71 7.49 0.73
CA LEU A 16 -25.09 6.23 1.42
C LEU A 16 -24.70 4.97 0.60
N ARG A 17 -24.83 5.03 -0.72
CA ARG A 17 -24.46 3.94 -1.65
C ARG A 17 -22.95 3.65 -1.59
N GLU A 18 -22.11 4.69 -1.58
CA GLU A 18 -20.67 4.52 -1.53
C GLU A 18 -20.22 3.98 -0.16
N ARG A 19 -20.80 4.47 0.93
CA ARG A 19 -20.57 3.94 2.28
C ARG A 19 -20.95 2.46 2.39
N LYS A 20 -22.08 2.04 1.79
CA LYS A 20 -22.51 0.64 1.77
C LYS A 20 -21.55 -0.22 0.93
N LYS A 21 -21.10 0.27 -0.22
CA LYS A 21 -20.10 -0.40 -1.08
C LYS A 21 -18.79 -0.60 -0.32
N GLN A 22 -18.30 0.44 0.35
CA GLN A 22 -17.06 0.38 1.13
C GLN A 22 -17.17 -0.60 2.31
N ARG A 23 -18.31 -0.63 3.01
CA ARG A 23 -18.55 -1.61 4.08
C ARG A 23 -18.52 -3.05 3.56
N THR A 24 -19.18 -3.32 2.42
CA THR A 24 -19.17 -4.65 1.80
C THR A 24 -17.75 -5.05 1.38
N ARG A 25 -16.99 -4.13 0.77
CA ARG A 25 -15.60 -4.36 0.40
C ARG A 25 -14.74 -4.71 1.62
N GLN A 26 -14.89 -3.96 2.69
CA GLN A 26 -14.14 -4.17 3.92
C GLN A 26 -14.51 -5.51 4.59
N ALA A 27 -15.78 -5.86 4.65
CA ALA A 27 -16.24 -7.14 5.20
C ALA A 27 -15.68 -8.33 4.40
N LEU A 28 -15.58 -8.22 3.07
CA LEU A 28 -14.95 -9.23 2.23
C LEU A 28 -13.45 -9.39 2.52
N ILE A 29 -12.73 -8.29 2.74
CA ILE A 29 -11.30 -8.34 3.12
C ILE A 29 -11.14 -9.04 4.47
N ASP A 30 -11.93 -8.65 5.48
CA ASP A 30 -11.84 -9.23 6.82
C ASP A 30 -12.12 -10.73 6.79
N SER A 31 -13.25 -11.15 6.19
CA SER A 31 -13.63 -12.56 6.06
C SER A 31 -12.57 -13.37 5.29
N ALA A 32 -12.04 -12.81 4.19
CA ALA A 32 -11.01 -13.48 3.41
C ALA A 32 -9.72 -13.71 4.22
N LEU A 33 -9.21 -12.68 4.88
CA LEU A 33 -7.99 -12.78 5.68
C LEU A 33 -8.16 -13.74 6.87
N GLU A 34 -9.30 -13.73 7.53
CA GLU A 34 -9.61 -14.66 8.63
C GLU A 34 -9.65 -16.11 8.13
N LEU A 35 -10.40 -16.39 7.07
CA LEU A 35 -10.52 -17.74 6.52
C LEU A 35 -9.19 -18.26 5.98
N PHE A 36 -8.45 -17.46 5.23
CA PHE A 36 -7.14 -17.86 4.69
C PHE A 36 -6.11 -18.09 5.79
N THR A 37 -6.15 -17.31 6.87
CA THR A 37 -5.24 -17.50 8.02
C THR A 37 -5.59 -18.75 8.80
N ALA A 38 -6.88 -19.05 8.98
CA ALA A 38 -7.34 -20.19 9.79
C ALA A 38 -7.21 -21.54 9.05
N ARG A 39 -7.43 -21.57 7.73
CA ARG A 39 -7.58 -22.81 6.96
C ARG A 39 -6.54 -22.98 5.84
N GLY A 40 -5.79 -21.93 5.53
CA GLY A 40 -4.91 -21.88 4.37
C GLY A 40 -5.59 -21.30 3.12
N PHE A 41 -4.81 -20.64 2.28
CA PHE A 41 -5.31 -19.95 1.08
C PHE A 41 -5.94 -20.90 0.04
N ALA A 42 -5.34 -22.09 -0.15
CA ALA A 42 -5.78 -23.06 -1.14
C ALA A 42 -7.14 -23.69 -0.80
N ASP A 43 -7.39 -23.91 0.50
CA ASP A 43 -8.54 -24.69 0.99
C ASP A 43 -9.82 -23.88 1.15
N VAL A 44 -9.77 -22.57 0.91
CA VAL A 44 -10.95 -21.69 0.97
C VAL A 44 -11.47 -21.40 -0.43
N THR A 45 -12.75 -21.70 -0.66
CA THR A 45 -13.44 -21.44 -1.92
C THR A 45 -14.01 -20.03 -1.98
N LEU A 46 -14.31 -19.57 -3.21
CA LEU A 46 -14.98 -18.29 -3.41
C LEU A 46 -16.42 -18.29 -2.86
N ASP A 47 -17.09 -19.44 -2.86
CA ASP A 47 -18.43 -19.59 -2.29
C ASP A 47 -18.40 -19.34 -0.79
N GLU A 48 -17.48 -19.96 -0.07
CA GLU A 48 -17.33 -19.76 1.37
C GLU A 48 -17.02 -18.31 1.75
N LEU A 49 -16.20 -17.61 0.93
CA LEU A 49 -15.94 -16.17 1.13
C LEU A 49 -17.22 -15.33 0.97
N CYS A 50 -18.01 -15.64 -0.05
CA CYS A 50 -19.26 -14.92 -0.31
C CYS A 50 -20.32 -15.20 0.76
N ASP A 51 -20.46 -16.46 1.16
CA ASP A 51 -21.41 -16.91 2.19
C ASP A 51 -21.08 -16.29 3.56
N GLY A 52 -19.79 -16.19 3.90
CA GLY A 52 -19.33 -15.57 5.15
C GLY A 52 -19.71 -14.09 5.32
N VAL A 53 -20.06 -13.42 4.23
CA VAL A 53 -20.44 -11.98 4.22
C VAL A 53 -21.85 -11.76 3.67
N ASP A 54 -22.58 -12.83 3.40
CA ASP A 54 -23.95 -12.79 2.81
C ASP A 54 -24.00 -11.97 1.51
N VAL A 55 -23.09 -12.25 0.58
CA VAL A 55 -23.04 -11.59 -0.73
C VAL A 55 -22.98 -12.59 -1.88
N SER A 56 -23.47 -12.22 -3.06
CA SER A 56 -23.32 -13.03 -4.26
C SER A 56 -21.90 -12.96 -4.84
N LYS A 57 -21.47 -13.99 -5.60
CA LYS A 57 -20.24 -13.95 -6.43
C LYS A 57 -20.20 -12.71 -7.34
N ARG A 58 -21.33 -12.28 -7.89
CA ARG A 58 -21.43 -11.05 -8.70
C ARG A 58 -21.02 -9.81 -7.86
N THR A 59 -21.39 -9.77 -6.58
CA THR A 59 -20.99 -8.70 -5.68
C THR A 59 -19.50 -8.78 -5.36
N PHE A 60 -18.95 -9.98 -5.17
CA PHE A 60 -17.51 -10.19 -5.02
C PHE A 60 -16.76 -9.66 -6.24
N PHE A 61 -17.07 -10.14 -7.45
CA PHE A 61 -16.39 -9.74 -8.69
C PHE A 61 -16.58 -8.27 -9.09
N ARG A 62 -17.50 -7.57 -8.46
CA ARG A 62 -17.60 -6.11 -8.57
C ARG A 62 -16.59 -5.36 -7.68
N ASN A 63 -16.02 -6.02 -6.67
CA ASN A 63 -15.05 -5.44 -5.75
C ASN A 63 -13.64 -5.98 -5.96
N PHE A 64 -13.48 -7.23 -6.35
CA PHE A 64 -12.20 -7.94 -6.49
C PHE A 64 -12.22 -8.85 -7.72
N VAL A 65 -11.06 -9.00 -8.37
CA VAL A 65 -10.95 -9.84 -9.57
C VAL A 65 -10.61 -11.31 -9.24
N SER A 66 -10.04 -11.57 -8.06
CA SER A 66 -9.64 -12.92 -7.62
C SER A 66 -9.54 -13.03 -6.09
N LYS A 67 -9.23 -14.23 -5.59
CA LYS A 67 -8.91 -14.48 -4.18
C LYS A 67 -7.61 -13.78 -3.76
N GLU A 68 -6.62 -13.76 -4.65
CA GLU A 68 -5.36 -13.05 -4.43
C GLU A 68 -5.60 -11.55 -4.27
N ASP A 69 -6.48 -10.98 -5.10
CA ASP A 69 -6.81 -9.55 -5.09
C ASP A 69 -7.40 -9.12 -3.74
N VAL A 70 -8.39 -9.87 -3.22
CA VAL A 70 -8.97 -9.55 -1.90
C VAL A 70 -7.97 -9.75 -0.77
N ALA A 71 -7.11 -10.78 -0.86
CA ALA A 71 -6.09 -11.05 0.16
C ALA A 71 -4.99 -9.98 0.19
N MET A 72 -4.65 -9.40 -0.96
CA MET A 72 -3.61 -8.36 -1.10
C MET A 72 -4.15 -6.93 -0.94
N ALA A 73 -5.46 -6.76 -0.88
CA ALA A 73 -6.12 -5.46 -0.88
C ALA A 73 -5.57 -4.46 0.16
N PRO A 74 -5.25 -4.82 1.41
CA PRO A 74 -4.72 -3.85 2.38
C PRO A 74 -3.44 -3.16 1.94
N LEU A 75 -2.51 -3.91 1.33
CA LEU A 75 -1.24 -3.37 0.83
C LEU A 75 -1.42 -2.64 -0.51
N GLN A 76 -2.31 -3.14 -1.37
CA GLN A 76 -2.63 -2.49 -2.64
C GLN A 76 -3.31 -1.13 -2.40
N ASP A 77 -4.26 -1.04 -1.46
CA ASP A 77 -4.92 0.21 -1.09
C ASP A 77 -3.92 1.25 -0.56
N MET A 78 -2.92 0.82 0.20
CA MET A 78 -1.83 1.68 0.64
C MET A 78 -1.06 2.27 -0.55
N TRP A 79 -0.65 1.44 -1.52
CA TRP A 79 0.07 1.93 -2.70
C TRP A 79 -0.79 2.85 -3.57
N LEU A 80 -2.10 2.58 -3.69
CA LEU A 80 -3.02 3.49 -4.36
C LEU A 80 -3.14 4.83 -3.61
N ALA A 81 -3.08 4.81 -2.29
CA ALA A 81 -3.03 6.03 -1.49
C ALA A 81 -1.71 6.80 -1.70
N VAL A 82 -0.56 6.12 -1.88
CA VAL A 82 0.72 6.77 -2.26
C VAL A 82 0.58 7.51 -3.59
N LEU A 83 -0.05 6.90 -4.60
CA LEU A 83 -0.31 7.58 -5.88
C LEU A 83 -1.18 8.82 -5.69
N ALA A 84 -2.20 8.75 -4.84
CA ALA A 84 -3.07 9.89 -4.54
C ALA A 84 -2.32 11.03 -3.80
N GLU A 85 -1.41 10.69 -2.87
CA GLU A 85 -0.53 11.69 -2.24
C GLU A 85 0.38 12.34 -3.28
N LEU A 86 1.00 11.56 -4.17
CA LEU A 86 1.87 12.08 -5.22
C LEU A 86 1.13 13.01 -6.21
N GLU A 87 -0.16 12.75 -6.49
CA GLU A 87 -1.00 13.61 -7.33
C GLU A 87 -1.19 15.03 -6.78
N THR A 88 -1.12 15.21 -5.48
CA THR A 88 -1.34 16.50 -4.82
C THR A 88 -0.09 17.06 -4.16
N ALA A 89 1.00 16.30 -4.10
CA ALA A 89 2.23 16.70 -3.42
C ALA A 89 2.84 17.97 -4.00
N GLU A 90 3.34 18.85 -3.15
CA GLU A 90 4.18 19.97 -3.52
C GLU A 90 5.65 19.58 -3.34
N ASN A 91 6.52 20.00 -4.27
CA ASN A 91 7.95 19.70 -4.19
C ASN A 91 8.82 20.96 -4.25
N PRO A 92 9.16 21.58 -3.13
CA PRO A 92 10.05 22.73 -3.07
C PRO A 92 11.54 22.37 -3.25
N GLY A 93 11.87 21.55 -4.26
CA GLY A 93 13.26 21.20 -4.60
C GLY A 93 13.85 19.97 -3.90
N ARG A 94 13.01 19.08 -3.34
CA ARG A 94 13.46 17.79 -2.79
C ARG A 94 13.78 16.79 -3.93
N THR A 95 14.60 15.78 -3.63
CA THR A 95 14.85 14.68 -4.58
C THR A 95 13.57 13.87 -4.81
N LEU A 96 13.47 13.20 -5.96
CA LEU A 96 12.32 12.34 -6.25
C LEU A 96 12.17 11.24 -5.19
N LEU A 97 13.26 10.60 -4.77
CA LEU A 97 13.22 9.55 -3.73
C LEU A 97 12.65 10.08 -2.41
N THR A 98 13.08 11.28 -1.97
CA THR A 98 12.56 11.92 -0.74
C THR A 98 11.07 12.24 -0.88
N LEU A 99 10.65 12.77 -2.02
CA LEU A 99 9.24 13.05 -2.29
C LEU A 99 8.39 11.76 -2.23
N LEU A 100 8.86 10.69 -2.84
CA LEU A 100 8.17 9.40 -2.84
C LEU A 100 8.09 8.77 -1.43
N GLU A 101 9.17 8.89 -0.65
CA GLU A 101 9.18 8.47 0.77
C GLU A 101 8.14 9.24 1.57
N GLU A 102 8.08 10.54 1.43
CA GLU A 102 7.10 11.39 2.12
C GLU A 102 5.66 11.04 1.73
N CYS A 103 5.40 10.78 0.44
CA CYS A 103 4.08 10.32 -0.02
C CYS A 103 3.71 8.96 0.60
N LEU A 104 4.65 8.03 0.71
CA LEU A 104 4.40 6.73 1.36
C LEU A 104 4.11 6.90 2.85
N VAL A 105 4.86 7.73 3.55
CA VAL A 105 4.63 8.02 4.97
C VAL A 105 3.28 8.72 5.17
N ALA A 106 2.94 9.71 4.35
CA ALA A 106 1.65 10.40 4.42
C ALA A 106 0.47 9.44 4.15
N ALA A 107 0.63 8.52 3.20
CA ALA A 107 -0.36 7.47 2.95
C ALA A 107 -0.55 6.57 4.18
N LEU A 108 0.55 6.12 4.82
CA LEU A 108 0.49 5.32 6.05
C LEU A 108 -0.16 6.09 7.22
N ASP A 109 0.13 7.37 7.37
CA ASP A 109 -0.48 8.21 8.41
C ASP A 109 -1.99 8.39 8.19
N ARG A 110 -2.43 8.49 6.92
CA ARG A 110 -3.83 8.71 6.55
C ARG A 110 -4.69 7.45 6.66
N ILE A 111 -4.19 6.30 6.20
CA ILE A 111 -4.98 5.06 6.11
C ILE A 111 -4.61 4.02 7.18
N GLY A 112 -3.48 4.22 7.85
CA GLY A 112 -2.83 3.23 8.69
C GLY A 112 -3.38 3.17 10.10
N ASP A 113 -4.70 3.06 10.27
CA ASP A 113 -5.29 2.75 11.56
C ASP A 113 -4.88 1.35 12.03
N GLU A 114 -5.21 1.04 13.26
CA GLU A 114 -4.88 -0.24 13.90
C GLU A 114 -5.47 -1.44 13.14
N GLU A 115 -6.68 -1.30 12.62
CA GLU A 115 -7.35 -2.34 11.86
C GLU A 115 -6.67 -2.57 10.51
N TRP A 116 -6.24 -1.51 9.82
CA TRP A 116 -5.44 -1.62 8.61
C TRP A 116 -4.12 -2.34 8.91
N ALA A 117 -3.41 -1.95 9.96
CA ALA A 117 -2.12 -2.54 10.31
C ALA A 117 -2.25 -4.06 10.58
N ARG A 118 -3.30 -4.49 11.26
CA ARG A 118 -3.61 -5.91 11.47
C ARG A 118 -3.82 -6.63 10.14
N ARG A 119 -4.66 -6.10 9.25
CA ARG A 119 -4.95 -6.66 7.91
C ARG A 119 -3.71 -6.72 7.04
N ALA A 120 -2.93 -5.64 6.99
CA ALA A 120 -1.70 -5.56 6.20
C ALA A 120 -0.68 -6.62 6.65
N ARG A 121 -0.53 -6.84 7.96
CA ARG A 121 0.35 -7.89 8.48
C ARG A 121 -0.16 -9.29 8.13
N GLN A 122 -1.46 -9.55 8.23
CA GLN A 122 -2.05 -10.84 7.82
C GLN A 122 -1.83 -11.08 6.33
N SER A 123 -2.14 -10.10 5.48
CA SER A 123 -1.93 -10.14 4.04
C SER A 123 -0.47 -10.46 3.69
N HIS A 124 0.48 -9.75 4.30
CA HIS A 124 1.91 -9.96 4.09
C HIS A 124 2.34 -11.39 4.45
N ARG A 125 1.93 -11.88 5.63
CA ARG A 125 2.27 -13.26 6.08
C ARG A 125 1.69 -14.34 5.18
N LEU A 126 0.47 -14.15 4.68
CA LEU A 126 -0.15 -15.06 3.70
C LEU A 126 0.64 -15.06 2.39
N ALA A 127 1.04 -13.89 1.89
CA ALA A 127 1.78 -13.77 0.63
C ALA A 127 3.14 -14.50 0.68
N GLN A 128 3.84 -14.46 1.82
CA GLN A 128 5.13 -15.17 1.99
C GLN A 128 5.04 -16.68 1.77
N ASN A 129 3.86 -17.28 1.93
CA ASN A 129 3.63 -18.74 1.83
C ASN A 129 2.70 -19.13 0.66
N THR A 130 2.33 -18.16 -0.20
CA THR A 130 1.34 -18.38 -1.26
C THR A 130 1.90 -17.88 -2.61
N PRO A 131 2.47 -18.76 -3.45
CA PRO A 131 3.11 -18.35 -4.71
C PRO A 131 2.18 -17.60 -5.69
N SER A 132 0.88 -17.91 -5.71
CA SER A 132 -0.08 -17.20 -6.57
C SER A 132 -0.30 -15.74 -6.11
N MET A 133 -0.25 -15.47 -4.82
CA MET A 133 -0.29 -14.09 -4.29
C MET A 133 0.98 -13.31 -4.67
N ASP A 134 2.15 -13.94 -4.66
CA ASP A 134 3.41 -13.31 -5.09
C ASP A 134 3.37 -12.95 -6.58
N ALA A 135 2.85 -13.83 -7.45
CA ALA A 135 2.66 -13.55 -8.87
C ALA A 135 1.70 -12.37 -9.11
N HIS A 136 0.57 -12.35 -8.40
CA HIS A 136 -0.40 -11.26 -8.45
C HIS A 136 0.20 -9.92 -7.97
N ASN A 137 1.00 -9.97 -6.90
CA ASN A 137 1.68 -8.80 -6.36
C ASN A 137 2.68 -8.20 -7.35
N ARG A 138 3.46 -9.03 -8.07
CA ARG A 138 4.39 -8.54 -9.10
C ARG A 138 3.70 -7.75 -10.20
N GLU A 139 2.55 -8.25 -10.70
CA GLU A 139 1.76 -7.54 -11.71
C GLU A 139 1.23 -6.21 -11.16
N PHE A 140 0.74 -6.21 -9.94
CA PHE A 140 0.28 -4.98 -9.26
C PHE A 140 1.43 -3.97 -9.10
N CYS A 141 2.60 -4.40 -8.62
CA CYS A 141 3.77 -3.54 -8.46
C CYS A 141 4.20 -2.91 -9.77
N GLU A 142 4.24 -3.67 -10.88
CA GLU A 142 4.61 -3.13 -12.19
C GLU A 142 3.62 -2.06 -12.68
N ARG A 143 2.32 -2.30 -12.54
CA ARG A 143 1.30 -1.31 -12.90
C ARG A 143 1.38 -0.05 -12.03
N THR A 144 1.58 -0.22 -10.74
CA THR A 144 1.66 0.89 -9.77
C THR A 144 2.93 1.72 -10.00
N THR A 145 4.07 1.08 -10.25
CA THR A 145 5.32 1.79 -10.57
C THR A 145 5.16 2.59 -11.87
N ARG A 146 4.51 2.02 -12.90
CA ARG A 146 4.23 2.76 -14.14
C ARG A 146 3.35 3.98 -13.89
N ALA A 147 2.25 3.84 -13.14
CA ALA A 147 1.38 4.94 -12.77
C ALA A 147 2.12 6.03 -11.98
N LEU A 148 2.99 5.63 -11.04
CA LEU A 148 3.84 6.54 -10.28
C LEU A 148 4.74 7.36 -11.20
N LEU A 149 5.41 6.73 -12.16
CA LEU A 149 6.27 7.41 -13.14
C LEU A 149 5.49 8.36 -14.05
N GLU A 150 4.29 7.96 -14.49
CA GLU A 150 3.40 8.82 -15.27
C GLU A 150 3.01 10.08 -14.49
N ILE A 151 2.67 9.94 -13.20
CA ILE A 151 2.38 11.08 -12.33
C ILE A 151 3.64 11.95 -12.15
N ALA A 152 4.80 11.34 -11.88
CA ALA A 152 6.05 12.05 -11.66
C ALA A 152 6.43 12.91 -12.89
N HIS A 153 6.40 12.33 -14.09
CA HIS A 153 6.70 13.07 -15.33
C HIS A 153 5.68 14.16 -15.68
N ARG A 154 4.41 13.94 -15.34
CA ARG A 154 3.36 14.94 -15.57
C ARG A 154 3.47 16.15 -14.65
N ARG A 155 3.88 15.91 -13.40
CA ARG A 155 3.83 16.93 -12.34
C ARG A 155 5.17 17.61 -12.05
N PHE A 156 6.28 16.92 -12.32
CA PHE A 156 7.60 17.38 -11.95
C PHE A 156 8.57 17.26 -13.14
N ASP A 157 9.57 18.13 -13.19
CA ASP A 157 10.70 17.95 -14.09
C ASP A 157 11.66 16.90 -13.49
N VAL A 158 11.51 15.67 -13.92
CA VAL A 158 12.32 14.51 -13.49
C VAL A 158 13.26 14.00 -14.58
N GLY A 159 13.41 14.76 -15.67
CA GLY A 159 14.25 14.41 -16.83
C GLY A 159 13.45 13.83 -17.99
N ALA A 160 14.17 13.35 -19.00
CA ALA A 160 13.56 12.77 -20.20
C ALA A 160 12.87 11.43 -19.92
N LEU A 161 11.93 11.03 -20.78
CA LEU A 161 11.16 9.78 -20.60
C LEU A 161 12.03 8.51 -20.64
N ASP A 162 13.17 8.58 -21.31
CA ASP A 162 14.17 7.50 -21.40
C ASP A 162 15.26 7.58 -20.31
N ASP A 163 15.20 8.57 -19.43
CA ASP A 163 16.11 8.66 -18.29
C ASP A 163 15.80 7.54 -17.28
N PRO A 164 16.77 6.68 -16.93
CA PRO A 164 16.53 5.59 -15.98
C PRO A 164 16.39 6.04 -14.53
N ARG A 165 16.82 7.25 -14.16
CA ARG A 165 16.88 7.72 -12.77
C ARG A 165 15.52 7.76 -12.07
N PRO A 166 14.42 8.22 -12.68
CA PRO A 166 13.10 8.18 -12.04
C PRO A 166 12.64 6.77 -11.72
N ARG A 167 12.85 5.82 -12.66
CA ARG A 167 12.52 4.41 -12.43
C ARG A 167 13.36 3.81 -11.30
N LEU A 168 14.65 4.05 -11.29
CA LEU A 168 15.54 3.58 -10.24
C LEU A 168 15.19 4.16 -8.88
N ALA A 169 14.78 5.43 -8.79
CA ALA A 169 14.30 6.03 -7.53
C ALA A 169 13.03 5.33 -7.02
N ALA A 170 12.08 5.01 -7.90
CA ALA A 170 10.88 4.25 -7.54
C ALA A 170 11.23 2.83 -7.08
N ASP A 171 12.10 2.12 -7.81
CA ASP A 171 12.54 0.77 -7.46
C ASP A 171 13.30 0.74 -6.11
N MET A 172 14.10 1.77 -5.80
CA MET A 172 14.75 1.92 -4.49
C MET A 172 13.73 2.09 -3.35
N LEU A 173 12.67 2.90 -3.54
CA LEU A 173 11.60 3.02 -2.55
C LEU A 173 10.90 1.68 -2.32
N VAL A 174 10.54 0.96 -3.42
CA VAL A 174 9.89 -0.36 -3.33
C VAL A 174 10.78 -1.35 -2.59
N SER A 175 12.10 -1.37 -2.87
CA SER A 175 13.07 -2.23 -2.18
C SER A 175 13.19 -1.89 -0.68
N ALA A 176 13.23 -0.60 -0.34
CA ALA A 176 13.25 -0.14 1.05
C ALA A 176 11.95 -0.53 1.79
N PHE A 177 10.81 -0.41 1.12
CA PHE A 177 9.52 -0.85 1.68
C PHE A 177 9.48 -2.36 1.90
N HIS A 178 9.95 -3.18 0.96
CA HIS A 178 10.01 -4.63 1.13
C HIS A 178 10.87 -5.03 2.34
N TYR A 179 12.06 -4.42 2.48
CA TYR A 179 12.90 -4.64 3.66
C TYR A 179 12.19 -4.26 4.97
N ALA A 180 11.51 -3.11 4.97
CA ALA A 180 10.78 -2.61 6.14
C ALA A 180 9.62 -3.53 6.54
N ILE A 181 8.80 -3.97 5.55
CA ILE A 181 7.61 -4.79 5.81
C ILE A 181 7.97 -6.22 6.22
N GLU A 182 9.09 -6.79 5.76
CA GLU A 182 9.58 -8.09 6.23
C GLU A 182 9.86 -8.05 7.73
N GLY A 183 10.66 -7.09 8.20
CA GLY A 183 10.97 -6.93 9.62
C GLY A 183 9.74 -6.59 10.46
N TRP A 184 8.84 -5.77 9.93
CA TRP A 184 7.59 -5.42 10.58
C TRP A 184 6.60 -6.60 10.64
N GLY A 185 6.50 -7.38 9.55
CA GLY A 185 5.66 -8.56 9.45
C GLY A 185 6.06 -9.70 10.39
N ALA A 186 7.38 -9.90 10.59
CA ALA A 186 7.94 -10.89 11.51
C ALA A 186 7.73 -10.54 13.00
N GLY A 187 7.45 -9.26 13.32
CA GLY A 187 7.27 -8.79 14.69
C GLY A 187 6.13 -9.49 15.43
N THR A 188 6.28 -9.68 16.75
CA THR A 188 5.28 -10.28 17.64
C THR A 188 4.41 -9.24 18.35
N ALA A 189 4.87 -7.99 18.42
CA ALA A 189 4.10 -6.88 18.98
C ALA A 189 2.86 -6.57 18.16
N ARG A 190 1.91 -5.84 18.75
CA ARG A 190 0.73 -5.35 18.04
C ARG A 190 1.18 -4.54 16.82
N PRO A 191 0.62 -4.79 15.63
CA PRO A 191 1.02 -4.06 14.42
C PRO A 191 0.62 -2.60 14.50
N ASP A 192 1.54 -1.72 14.09
CA ASP A 192 1.37 -0.27 14.09
C ASP A 192 1.93 0.29 12.78
N SER A 193 1.17 1.16 12.11
CA SER A 193 1.58 1.82 10.87
C SER A 193 2.73 2.80 11.10
N ALA A 194 2.80 3.44 12.26
CA ALA A 194 3.90 4.33 12.62
C ALA A 194 5.23 3.59 12.75
N ASP A 195 5.25 2.36 13.29
CA ASP A 195 6.45 1.50 13.30
C ASP A 195 6.86 1.13 11.86
N LEU A 196 5.91 0.78 10.98
CA LEU A 196 6.22 0.52 9.59
C LEU A 196 6.81 1.75 8.90
N ALA A 197 6.23 2.94 9.10
CA ALA A 197 6.74 4.19 8.56
C ALA A 197 8.16 4.51 9.06
N ALA A 198 8.46 4.28 10.35
CA ALA A 198 9.78 4.46 10.92
C ALA A 198 10.81 3.51 10.28
N ARG A 199 10.44 2.25 10.04
CA ARG A 199 11.29 1.27 9.35
C ARG A 199 11.56 1.64 7.91
N VAL A 200 10.54 2.15 7.19
CA VAL A 200 10.71 2.66 5.81
C VAL A 200 11.73 3.80 5.80
N ARG A 201 11.58 4.80 6.67
CA ARG A 201 12.56 5.90 6.79
C ARG A 201 13.97 5.40 7.07
N THR A 202 14.11 4.43 7.96
CA THR A 202 15.41 3.81 8.27
C THR A 202 16.01 3.12 7.04
N ALA A 203 15.20 2.38 6.29
CA ALA A 203 15.65 1.68 5.09
C ALA A 203 16.04 2.66 3.97
N VAL A 204 15.25 3.72 3.74
CA VAL A 204 15.57 4.76 2.74
C VAL A 204 16.85 5.51 3.12
N ALA A 205 17.02 5.85 4.39
CA ALA A 205 18.24 6.51 4.89
C ALA A 205 19.51 5.66 4.71
N ALA A 206 19.39 4.33 4.63
CA ALA A 206 20.52 3.42 4.40
C ALA A 206 20.93 3.33 2.90
N LEU A 207 20.06 3.71 1.95
CA LEU A 207 20.33 3.56 0.51
C LEU A 207 21.64 4.21 0.04
N PRO A 208 21.99 5.46 0.42
CA PRO A 208 23.25 6.06 -0.03
C PRO A 208 24.48 5.26 0.41
N GLY A 209 24.46 4.73 1.65
CA GLY A 209 25.52 3.88 2.17
C GLY A 209 25.61 2.52 1.46
N SER A 210 24.47 1.97 1.02
CA SER A 210 24.45 0.68 0.31
C SER A 210 25.11 0.78 -1.08
N LEU A 211 25.04 1.93 -1.74
CA LEU A 211 25.67 2.17 -3.05
C LEU A 211 27.20 2.27 -2.97
N THR A 212 27.74 2.55 -1.78
CA THR A 212 29.19 2.72 -1.54
C THR A 212 29.78 1.61 -0.67
N LEU A 213 28.98 0.59 -0.34
CA LEU A 213 29.40 -0.51 0.52
C LEU A 213 30.48 -1.34 -0.17
N THR A 214 31.66 -1.44 0.47
CA THR A 214 32.79 -2.23 -0.06
C THR A 214 32.73 -3.66 0.46
N ALA A 215 32.79 -4.62 -0.45
CA ALA A 215 32.93 -6.03 -0.11
C ALA A 215 34.41 -6.35 0.20
N ILE A 216 34.73 -6.61 1.48
CA ILE A 216 36.07 -6.98 1.92
C ILE A 216 36.05 -8.49 2.25
N PRO A 217 36.97 -9.33 1.68
CA PRO A 217 37.08 -10.72 2.01
C PRO A 217 37.36 -10.92 3.53
N ARG A 218 36.79 -11.98 4.13
CA ARG A 218 37.03 -12.35 5.54
C ARG A 218 38.32 -13.14 5.68
#